data_c0e5936b913724e58692f3a310be17d5
#
_entry.id   c0e5936b913724e58692f3a310be17d5
#
_cell.length_a   1.000
_cell.length_b   1.000
_cell.length_c   1.000
_cell.angle_alpha   90.00
_cell.angle_beta   90.00
_cell.angle_gamma   90.00
#
_symmetry.space_group_name_H-M   'P 1'
#
loop_
_entity.id
_entity.type
_entity.pdbx_description
1 polymer ?
#
loop_
_entity_poly.entity_id
_entity_poly.type
_entity_poly.pdbx_seq_one_letter_code
_entity_poly.pdbx_strand_id
1 'polypeptide(L)'
;MKGTSEISSWISANCHRLSGDKQVCSEEIAIIAGGSRVRHIPPLVSALLIPDMPVAVWWVGDLPNEEQAYVETLLDPADRLIVDSSHFDRVEDLIWLHQIAERTFTAPADLNWVKLEDWRLVTAALFDAPSMRERLHDIRTLNITAIGGTQSLFGDSIESLYYAAWMIAQTGSDEIDNTFFIEPGDDTGAIMQVKIGFSGGFEVVIARDVAKGIVTATVGGKTQTLDCVARILGRSTEDLIVR
;
A
#
# COMPACT_ATOMS: atom_id res chain seq x y z
N MET A 1 23.84 -12.43 -20.63
CA MET A 1 23.61 -11.59 -21.83
C MET A 1 24.40 -10.29 -21.63
N LYS A 2 25.31 -9.91 -22.57
CA LYS A 2 26.01 -8.62 -22.52
C LYS A 2 24.96 -7.56 -22.87
N GLY A 3 24.45 -6.84 -21.87
CA GLY A 3 23.52 -5.75 -22.10
C GLY A 3 24.21 -4.64 -22.89
N THR A 4 23.65 -4.26 -24.01
CA THR A 4 24.06 -3.09 -24.79
C THR A 4 23.94 -1.88 -23.87
N SER A 5 25.07 -1.19 -23.67
CA SER A 5 25.14 0.04 -22.86
C SER A 5 24.60 1.22 -23.69
N GLU A 6 23.29 1.26 -23.90
CA GLU A 6 22.61 2.29 -24.69
C GLU A 6 21.62 3.08 -23.81
N ILE A 7 21.47 4.35 -24.11
CA ILE A 7 20.38 5.20 -23.62
C ILE A 7 19.52 5.53 -24.84
N SER A 8 18.22 5.26 -24.73
CA SER A 8 17.23 5.69 -25.69
C SER A 8 16.12 6.47 -24.99
N SER A 9 15.54 7.44 -25.69
CA SER A 9 14.43 8.21 -25.15
C SER A 9 13.44 8.58 -26.25
N TRP A 10 12.16 8.74 -25.84
CA TRP A 10 11.12 9.33 -26.69
C TRP A 10 10.23 10.24 -25.87
N ILE A 11 9.55 11.14 -26.54
CA ILE A 11 8.62 12.09 -25.94
C ILE A 11 7.28 11.92 -26.63
N SER A 12 6.21 11.84 -25.85
CA SER A 12 4.82 11.88 -26.31
C SER A 12 4.04 12.97 -25.57
N ALA A 13 3.06 13.55 -26.23
CA ALA A 13 2.14 14.51 -25.62
C ALA A 13 0.70 14.07 -25.88
N ASN A 14 -0.07 13.91 -24.82
CA ASN A 14 -1.47 13.52 -24.88
C ASN A 14 -2.34 14.67 -24.36
N CYS A 15 -3.24 15.16 -25.22
CA CYS A 15 -4.13 16.25 -24.88
C CYS A 15 -5.58 15.78 -24.87
N HIS A 16 -6.28 16.02 -23.75
CA HIS A 16 -7.70 15.71 -23.59
C HIS A 16 -8.53 17.00 -23.45
N ARG A 17 -9.67 17.06 -24.12
CA ARG A 17 -10.61 18.14 -23.92
C ARG A 17 -11.43 17.89 -22.65
N LEU A 18 -11.39 18.85 -21.74
CA LEU A 18 -12.35 18.98 -20.66
C LEU A 18 -13.62 19.69 -21.18
N SER A 19 -14.65 19.80 -20.36
CA SER A 19 -15.90 20.51 -20.72
C SER A 19 -15.61 21.96 -21.12
N GLY A 20 -16.13 22.40 -22.27
CA GLY A 20 -15.91 23.73 -22.85
C GLY A 20 -14.62 23.82 -23.68
N ASP A 21 -14.03 25.00 -23.72
CA ASP A 21 -12.79 25.27 -24.52
C ASP A 21 -11.48 24.93 -23.75
N LYS A 22 -11.58 24.27 -22.58
CA LYS A 22 -10.41 23.90 -21.81
C LYS A 22 -9.83 22.57 -22.29
N GLN A 23 -8.53 22.57 -22.51
CA GLN A 23 -7.74 21.40 -22.85
C GLN A 23 -6.67 21.18 -21.78
N VAL A 24 -6.49 19.93 -21.37
CA VAL A 24 -5.39 19.49 -20.49
C VAL A 24 -4.47 18.62 -21.32
N CYS A 25 -3.19 18.96 -21.33
CA CYS A 25 -2.16 18.17 -21.97
C CYS A 25 -1.23 17.58 -20.92
N SER A 26 -0.90 16.30 -21.08
CA SER A 26 0.17 15.62 -20.36
C SER A 26 1.31 15.30 -21.31
N GLU A 27 2.52 15.48 -20.85
CA GLU A 27 3.72 15.08 -21.56
C GLU A 27 4.33 13.86 -20.89
N GLU A 28 4.76 12.91 -21.70
CA GLU A 28 5.45 11.71 -21.25
C GLU A 28 6.84 11.70 -21.89
N ILE A 29 7.87 11.60 -21.06
CA ILE A 29 9.26 11.42 -21.48
C ILE A 29 9.72 10.07 -20.99
N ALA A 30 9.91 9.12 -21.89
CA ALA A 30 10.42 7.81 -21.54
C ALA A 30 11.93 7.75 -21.79
N ILE A 31 12.66 7.25 -20.81
CA ILE A 31 14.11 7.06 -20.86
C ILE A 31 14.41 5.61 -20.52
N ILE A 32 15.06 4.90 -21.45
CA ILE A 32 15.53 3.54 -21.24
C ILE A 32 17.05 3.56 -21.15
N ALA A 33 17.59 3.03 -20.07
CA ALA A 33 19.02 2.86 -19.88
C ALA A 33 19.35 1.47 -19.34
N GLY A 34 20.45 0.89 -19.78
CA GLY A 34 20.94 -0.40 -19.34
C GLY A 34 22.40 -0.37 -18.86
N GLY A 35 22.75 -1.33 -18.00
CA GLY A 35 24.10 -1.50 -17.48
C GLY A 35 24.62 -0.25 -16.79
N SER A 36 25.87 0.14 -17.07
CA SER A 36 26.52 1.30 -16.43
C SER A 36 25.87 2.66 -16.75
N ARG A 37 24.94 2.71 -17.71
CA ARG A 37 24.25 3.94 -18.11
C ARG A 37 23.12 4.34 -17.17
N VAL A 38 22.60 3.43 -16.36
CA VAL A 38 21.54 3.69 -15.37
C VAL A 38 21.91 4.86 -14.45
N ARG A 39 23.18 4.99 -14.06
CA ARG A 39 23.69 6.10 -13.22
C ARG A 39 23.51 7.51 -13.84
N HIS A 40 23.23 7.59 -15.13
CA HIS A 40 23.00 8.87 -15.81
C HIS A 40 21.52 9.29 -15.81
N ILE A 41 20.60 8.41 -15.37
CA ILE A 41 19.16 8.73 -15.29
C ILE A 41 18.87 9.86 -14.30
N PRO A 42 19.37 9.86 -13.03
CA PRO A 42 19.03 10.92 -12.09
C PRO A 42 19.31 12.33 -12.59
N PRO A 43 20.51 12.67 -13.10
CA PRO A 43 20.75 14.02 -13.60
C PRO A 43 19.92 14.39 -14.83
N LEU A 44 19.55 13.40 -15.67
CA LEU A 44 18.64 13.64 -16.80
C LEU A 44 17.23 13.96 -16.32
N VAL A 45 16.73 13.21 -15.36
CA VAL A 45 15.40 13.44 -14.76
C VAL A 45 15.38 14.81 -14.07
N SER A 46 16.37 15.13 -13.23
CA SER A 46 16.44 16.41 -12.53
C SER A 46 16.46 17.62 -13.49
N ALA A 47 17.09 17.48 -14.65
CA ALA A 47 17.12 18.54 -15.67
C ALA A 47 15.76 18.77 -16.37
N LEU A 48 14.84 17.80 -16.28
CA LEU A 48 13.51 17.87 -16.88
C LEU A 48 12.44 18.36 -15.90
N LEU A 49 12.74 18.36 -14.60
CA LEU A 49 11.77 18.80 -13.58
C LEU A 49 11.57 20.31 -13.65
N ILE A 50 10.31 20.70 -13.49
CA ILE A 50 9.92 22.13 -13.41
C ILE A 50 10.10 22.57 -11.96
N PRO A 51 10.86 23.63 -11.68
CA PRO A 51 11.00 24.16 -10.32
C PRO A 51 9.64 24.50 -9.71
N ASP A 52 9.52 24.30 -8.39
CA ASP A 52 8.34 24.62 -7.59
C ASP A 52 7.07 23.76 -7.90
N MET A 53 7.21 22.73 -8.74
CA MET A 53 6.14 21.75 -8.96
C MET A 53 6.33 20.54 -8.07
N PRO A 54 5.24 19.99 -7.46
CA PRO A 54 5.32 18.76 -6.67
C PRO A 54 5.81 17.59 -7.53
N VAL A 55 6.77 16.83 -6.99
CA VAL A 55 7.37 15.67 -7.65
C VAL A 55 6.99 14.40 -6.90
N ALA A 56 6.38 13.45 -7.61
CA ALA A 56 6.15 12.11 -7.09
C ALA A 56 6.95 11.10 -7.91
N VAL A 57 7.70 10.25 -7.21
CA VAL A 57 8.37 9.09 -7.80
C VAL A 57 7.52 7.86 -7.53
N TRP A 58 7.07 7.20 -8.58
CA TRP A 58 6.42 5.90 -8.47
C TRP A 58 7.42 4.81 -8.86
N TRP A 59 7.84 4.05 -7.86
CA TRP A 59 8.75 2.93 -8.05
C TRP A 59 7.97 1.66 -8.36
N VAL A 60 8.25 1.05 -9.51
CA VAL A 60 7.59 -0.17 -9.98
C VAL A 60 8.61 -1.30 -10.06
N GLY A 61 8.31 -2.43 -9.44
CA GLY A 61 9.17 -3.62 -9.38
C GLY A 61 10.07 -3.67 -8.15
N ASP A 62 11.06 -4.54 -8.20
CA ASP A 62 11.97 -4.82 -7.09
C ASP A 62 12.80 -3.61 -6.70
N LEU A 63 13.05 -3.45 -5.41
CA LEU A 63 13.96 -2.41 -4.93
C LEU A 63 15.41 -2.79 -5.26
N PRO A 64 16.24 -1.83 -5.71
CA PRO A 64 17.62 -2.10 -6.06
C PRO A 64 18.44 -2.36 -4.79
N ASN A 65 18.92 -3.59 -4.60
CA ASN A 65 19.72 -3.97 -3.43
C ASN A 65 21.18 -3.44 -3.47
N GLU A 66 21.69 -3.04 -4.62
CA GLU A 66 23.13 -2.77 -4.82
C GLU A 66 23.50 -1.32 -5.17
N GLU A 67 22.52 -0.46 -5.53
CA GLU A 67 22.79 0.92 -6.00
C GLU A 67 22.01 1.98 -5.21
N GLN A 68 22.13 1.99 -3.89
CA GLN A 68 21.43 2.94 -3.01
C GLN A 68 21.65 4.40 -3.43
N ALA A 69 22.87 4.77 -3.79
CA ALA A 69 23.21 6.14 -4.21
C ALA A 69 22.42 6.63 -5.44
N TYR A 70 22.08 5.71 -6.36
CA TYR A 70 21.26 6.04 -7.53
C TYR A 70 19.82 6.38 -7.13
N VAL A 71 19.23 5.59 -6.24
CA VAL A 71 17.85 5.82 -5.77
C VAL A 71 17.78 7.09 -4.94
N GLU A 72 18.71 7.32 -4.03
CA GLU A 72 18.79 8.55 -3.24
C GLU A 72 18.83 9.79 -4.14
N THR A 73 19.64 9.76 -5.19
CA THR A 73 19.73 10.90 -6.13
C THR A 73 18.44 11.12 -6.92
N LEU A 74 17.65 10.06 -7.20
CA LEU A 74 16.33 10.20 -7.82
C LEU A 74 15.29 10.76 -6.84
N LEU A 75 15.40 10.43 -5.57
CA LEU A 75 14.46 10.85 -4.54
C LEU A 75 14.76 12.24 -3.98
N ASP A 76 15.99 12.73 -4.13
CA ASP A 76 16.39 14.05 -3.63
C ASP A 76 15.44 15.20 -4.05
N PRO A 77 14.97 15.29 -5.31
CA PRO A 77 13.97 16.28 -5.71
C PRO A 77 12.51 15.87 -5.46
N ALA A 78 12.23 14.70 -4.86
CA ALA A 78 10.90 14.17 -4.78
C ALA A 78 10.22 14.50 -3.43
N ASP A 79 8.97 14.96 -3.50
CA ASP A 79 8.13 15.15 -2.32
C ASP A 79 7.51 13.83 -1.85
N ARG A 80 7.29 12.89 -2.77
CA ARG A 80 6.63 11.61 -2.48
C ARG A 80 7.25 10.44 -3.22
N LEU A 81 7.41 9.31 -2.51
CA LEU A 81 7.77 8.03 -3.09
C LEU A 81 6.58 7.07 -2.97
N ILE A 82 6.06 6.64 -4.11
CA ILE A 82 4.96 5.67 -4.20
C ILE A 82 5.54 4.31 -4.51
N VAL A 83 5.18 3.30 -3.74
CA VAL A 83 5.60 1.90 -3.91
C VAL A 83 4.43 0.94 -3.82
N ASP A 84 4.62 -0.27 -4.32
CA ASP A 84 3.75 -1.42 -4.07
C ASP A 84 4.57 -2.50 -3.35
N SER A 85 4.45 -2.57 -2.04
CA SER A 85 5.19 -3.53 -1.21
C SER A 85 4.76 -4.98 -1.38
N SER A 86 3.68 -5.26 -2.14
CA SER A 86 3.33 -6.63 -2.52
C SER A 86 4.40 -7.32 -3.39
N HIS A 87 5.30 -6.53 -3.99
CA HIS A 87 6.44 -7.02 -4.77
C HIS A 87 7.72 -7.21 -3.92
N PHE A 88 7.69 -6.89 -2.64
CA PHE A 88 8.85 -7.04 -1.76
C PHE A 88 8.98 -8.48 -1.29
N ASP A 89 10.20 -8.99 -1.24
CA ASP A 89 10.47 -10.36 -0.82
C ASP A 89 10.72 -10.46 0.69
N ARG A 90 11.07 -9.34 1.34
CA ARG A 90 11.56 -9.34 2.72
C ARG A 90 11.13 -8.10 3.49
N VAL A 91 11.03 -8.23 4.81
CA VAL A 91 10.76 -7.09 5.71
C VAL A 91 11.86 -6.03 5.68
N GLU A 92 13.10 -6.42 5.39
CA GLU A 92 14.23 -5.51 5.24
C GLU A 92 14.02 -4.48 4.14
N ASP A 93 13.23 -4.82 3.10
CA ASP A 93 12.89 -3.91 2.01
C ASP A 93 12.02 -2.74 2.52
N LEU A 94 11.08 -3.01 3.45
CA LEU A 94 10.30 -1.96 4.12
C LEU A 94 11.17 -1.08 5.04
N ILE A 95 12.09 -1.70 5.78
CA ILE A 95 13.02 -0.98 6.65
C ILE A 95 13.91 -0.07 5.81
N TRP A 96 14.43 -0.59 4.70
CA TRP A 96 15.24 0.18 3.76
C TRP A 96 14.46 1.36 3.17
N LEU A 97 13.21 1.12 2.74
CA LEU A 97 12.33 2.16 2.22
C LEU A 97 12.12 3.29 3.22
N HIS A 98 11.87 2.95 4.48
CA HIS A 98 11.71 3.94 5.54
C HIS A 98 12.99 4.75 5.76
N GLN A 99 14.14 4.08 5.85
CA GLN A 99 15.44 4.73 6.04
C GLN A 99 15.82 5.67 4.89
N ILE A 100 15.54 5.29 3.63
CA ILE A 100 15.85 6.14 2.48
C ILE A 100 14.90 7.34 2.45
N ALA A 101 13.62 7.15 2.74
CA ALA A 101 12.64 8.22 2.81
C ALA A 101 13.01 9.27 3.88
N GLU A 102 13.48 8.83 5.05
CA GLU A 102 13.98 9.74 6.09
C GLU A 102 15.22 10.54 5.62
N ARG A 103 16.16 9.89 4.93
CA ARG A 103 17.39 10.56 4.45
C ARG A 103 17.14 11.58 3.35
N THR A 104 16.17 11.31 2.48
CA THR A 104 15.82 12.19 1.35
C THR A 104 14.68 13.15 1.67
N PHE A 105 14.12 13.11 2.89
CA PHE A 105 12.95 13.88 3.29
C PHE A 105 11.72 13.65 2.39
N THR A 106 11.66 12.50 1.73
CA THR A 106 10.56 12.11 0.82
C THR A 106 9.47 11.40 1.61
N ALA A 107 8.21 11.74 1.41
CA ALA A 107 7.09 11.06 2.07
C ALA A 107 6.81 9.71 1.39
N PRO A 108 6.99 8.55 2.07
CA PRO A 108 6.66 7.26 1.50
C PRO A 108 5.13 7.07 1.47
N ALA A 109 4.63 6.48 0.39
CA ALA A 109 3.25 6.09 0.22
C ALA A 109 3.21 4.67 -0.37
N ASP A 110 2.67 3.72 0.40
CA ASP A 110 2.52 2.35 -0.05
C ASP A 110 1.08 2.08 -0.49
N LEU A 111 0.92 1.53 -1.69
CA LEU A 111 -0.39 1.22 -2.24
C LEU A 111 -1.16 0.21 -1.38
N ASN A 112 -0.47 -0.73 -0.72
CA ASN A 112 -1.11 -1.71 0.18
C ASN A 112 -1.65 -1.04 1.45
N TRP A 113 -1.01 0.02 1.95
CA TRP A 113 -1.57 0.82 3.02
C TRP A 113 -2.86 1.53 2.60
N VAL A 114 -2.93 2.03 1.37
CA VAL A 114 -4.14 2.69 0.84
C VAL A 114 -5.27 1.69 0.63
N LYS A 115 -4.99 0.47 0.15
CA LYS A 115 -5.98 -0.62 0.02
C LYS A 115 -6.69 -0.96 1.34
N LEU A 116 -6.00 -0.78 2.47
CA LEU A 116 -6.55 -1.04 3.81
C LEU A 116 -7.51 0.04 4.33
N GLU A 117 -7.73 1.14 3.60
CA GLU A 117 -8.57 2.25 4.08
C GLU A 117 -9.96 1.76 4.53
N ASP A 118 -10.63 0.96 3.72
CA ASP A 118 -11.97 0.46 4.01
C ASP A 118 -12.00 -0.47 5.24
N TRP A 119 -10.99 -1.33 5.38
CA TRP A 119 -10.84 -2.19 6.56
C TRP A 119 -10.64 -1.40 7.84
N ARG A 120 -9.80 -0.36 7.79
CA ARG A 120 -9.56 0.52 8.92
C ARG A 120 -10.79 1.33 9.29
N LEU A 121 -11.54 1.84 8.31
CA LEU A 121 -12.78 2.58 8.53
C LEU A 121 -13.84 1.71 9.19
N VAL A 122 -14.09 0.49 8.69
CA VAL A 122 -15.05 -0.44 9.29
C VAL A 122 -14.65 -0.80 10.71
N THR A 123 -13.37 -1.08 10.94
CA THR A 123 -12.86 -1.41 12.27
C THR A 123 -12.97 -0.22 13.23
N ALA A 124 -12.61 0.98 12.81
CA ALA A 124 -12.74 2.18 13.63
C ALA A 124 -14.21 2.43 14.01
N ALA A 125 -15.13 2.35 13.03
CA ALA A 125 -16.56 2.53 13.27
C ALA A 125 -17.13 1.51 14.28
N LEU A 126 -16.61 0.28 14.31
CA LEU A 126 -16.98 -0.72 15.32
C LEU A 126 -16.68 -0.22 16.74
N PHE A 127 -15.55 0.45 16.93
CA PHE A 127 -15.11 0.96 18.22
C PHE A 127 -15.65 2.37 18.55
N ASP A 128 -16.45 2.97 17.67
CA ASP A 128 -17.17 4.22 18.01
C ASP A 128 -18.24 4.04 19.07
N ALA A 129 -18.83 2.84 19.16
CA ALA A 129 -19.78 2.50 20.21
C ALA A 129 -19.08 2.48 21.59
N PRO A 130 -19.60 3.18 22.63
CA PRO A 130 -18.95 3.25 23.94
C PRO A 130 -18.61 1.89 24.54
N SER A 131 -19.52 0.91 24.42
CA SER A 131 -19.34 -0.45 24.92
C SER A 131 -18.21 -1.22 24.24
N MET A 132 -17.90 -0.89 22.98
CA MET A 132 -16.78 -1.48 22.25
C MET A 132 -15.49 -0.73 22.51
N ARG A 133 -15.56 0.59 22.66
CA ARG A 133 -14.39 1.44 22.98
C ARG A 133 -13.76 1.05 24.32
N GLU A 134 -14.58 0.74 25.33
CA GLU A 134 -14.12 0.25 26.65
C GLU A 134 -13.37 -1.08 26.54
N ARG A 135 -13.61 -1.88 25.48
CA ARG A 135 -12.96 -3.16 25.22
C ARG A 135 -11.66 -3.10 24.44
N LEU A 136 -11.24 -1.94 23.97
CA LEU A 136 -9.99 -1.81 23.19
C LEU A 136 -8.78 -2.42 23.90
N HIS A 137 -8.69 -2.24 25.22
CA HIS A 137 -7.61 -2.78 26.04
C HIS A 137 -7.77 -4.28 26.40
N ASP A 138 -8.92 -4.85 26.07
CA ASP A 138 -9.24 -6.27 26.30
C ASP A 138 -8.91 -7.16 25.09
N ILE A 139 -8.43 -6.59 23.99
CA ILE A 139 -8.02 -7.34 22.79
C ILE A 139 -6.83 -8.25 23.16
N ARG A 140 -6.92 -9.54 22.79
CA ARG A 140 -5.90 -10.54 23.07
C ARG A 140 -5.40 -11.23 21.81
N THR A 141 -6.27 -11.45 20.84
CA THR A 141 -5.89 -12.15 19.61
C THR A 141 -6.36 -11.41 18.37
N LEU A 142 -5.57 -11.46 17.33
CA LEU A 142 -5.88 -10.94 16.02
C LEU A 142 -5.55 -12.02 14.99
N ASN A 143 -6.58 -12.66 14.45
CA ASN A 143 -6.44 -13.67 13.41
C ASN A 143 -6.86 -13.07 12.06
N ILE A 144 -5.95 -13.02 11.11
CA ILE A 144 -6.18 -12.43 9.80
C ILE A 144 -6.05 -13.52 8.74
N THR A 145 -7.08 -13.66 7.91
CA THR A 145 -7.08 -14.53 6.75
C THR A 145 -6.99 -13.68 5.50
N ALA A 146 -5.98 -13.93 4.67
CA ALA A 146 -5.76 -13.27 3.39
C ALA A 146 -5.66 -14.31 2.26
N ILE A 147 -5.88 -13.87 1.03
CA ILE A 147 -5.63 -14.69 -0.16
C ILE A 147 -4.16 -14.53 -0.53
N GLY A 148 -3.46 -15.66 -0.73
CA GLY A 148 -2.08 -15.70 -1.16
C GLY A 148 -1.92 -16.37 -2.51
N GLY A 149 -0.96 -15.85 -3.29
CA GLY A 149 -0.51 -16.45 -4.53
C GLY A 149 0.71 -17.33 -4.31
N THR A 150 1.48 -17.48 -5.37
CA THR A 150 2.68 -18.33 -5.38
C THR A 150 3.98 -17.52 -5.43
N GLN A 151 3.92 -16.19 -5.36
CA GLN A 151 5.08 -15.34 -5.66
C GLN A 151 5.96 -15.10 -4.43
N SER A 152 5.41 -14.62 -3.32
CA SER A 152 6.16 -14.35 -2.10
C SER A 152 5.25 -14.44 -0.87
N LEU A 153 5.65 -15.24 0.12
CA LEU A 153 4.92 -15.31 1.41
C LEU A 153 4.87 -13.95 2.11
N PHE A 154 5.89 -13.14 1.96
CA PHE A 154 5.94 -11.80 2.54
C PHE A 154 4.99 -10.85 1.81
N GLY A 155 5.08 -10.76 0.47
CA GLY A 155 4.19 -9.93 -0.35
C GLY A 155 2.72 -10.29 -0.16
N ASP A 156 2.40 -11.58 -0.12
CA ASP A 156 1.04 -12.08 0.12
C ASP A 156 0.51 -11.75 1.53
N SER A 157 1.39 -11.44 2.48
CA SER A 157 1.04 -11.11 3.87
C SER A 157 1.06 -9.62 4.17
N ILE A 158 1.48 -8.76 3.23
CA ILE A 158 1.79 -7.35 3.53
C ILE A 158 0.60 -6.55 4.03
N GLU A 159 -0.59 -6.74 3.44
CA GLU A 159 -1.81 -6.09 3.91
C GLU A 159 -2.15 -6.53 5.35
N SER A 160 -1.99 -7.83 5.65
CA SER A 160 -2.22 -8.39 6.98
C SER A 160 -1.24 -7.82 8.01
N LEU A 161 0.03 -7.67 7.63
CA LEU A 161 1.06 -7.08 8.49
C LEU A 161 0.76 -5.60 8.78
N TYR A 162 0.39 -4.82 7.76
CA TYR A 162 0.01 -3.43 7.95
C TYR A 162 -1.24 -3.27 8.83
N TYR A 163 -2.24 -4.13 8.62
CA TYR A 163 -3.44 -4.10 9.44
C TYR A 163 -3.14 -4.42 10.91
N ALA A 164 -2.34 -5.45 11.17
CA ALA A 164 -1.93 -5.83 12.52
C ALA A 164 -1.11 -4.72 13.19
N ALA A 165 -0.14 -4.16 12.49
CA ALA A 165 0.68 -3.05 12.99
C ALA A 165 -0.18 -1.82 13.31
N TRP A 166 -1.16 -1.51 12.46
CA TRP A 166 -2.12 -0.44 12.70
C TRP A 166 -2.97 -0.70 13.96
N MET A 167 -3.48 -1.92 14.14
CA MET A 167 -4.24 -2.29 15.34
C MET A 167 -3.42 -2.14 16.61
N ILE A 168 -2.17 -2.63 16.60
CA ILE A 168 -1.24 -2.48 17.72
C ILE A 168 -0.99 -1.00 18.04
N ALA A 169 -0.74 -0.19 17.01
CA ALA A 169 -0.53 1.25 17.17
C ALA A 169 -1.77 1.98 17.74
N GLN A 170 -2.98 1.60 17.33
CA GLN A 170 -4.22 2.20 17.83
C GLN A 170 -4.57 1.78 19.25
N THR A 171 -4.28 0.55 19.65
CA THR A 171 -4.57 0.02 20.97
C THR A 171 -3.48 0.32 21.99
N GLY A 172 -2.26 0.61 21.53
CA GLY A 172 -1.08 0.76 22.37
C GLY A 172 -0.67 -0.53 23.08
N SER A 173 -1.14 -1.69 22.60
CA SER A 173 -0.85 -3.01 23.19
C SER A 173 0.03 -3.84 22.26
N ASP A 174 1.20 -4.22 22.74
CA ASP A 174 2.12 -5.17 22.13
C ASP A 174 1.89 -6.63 22.56
N GLU A 175 0.90 -6.87 23.45
CA GLU A 175 0.52 -8.19 23.96
C GLU A 175 -0.52 -8.91 23.09
N ILE A 176 -0.87 -8.37 21.91
CA ILE A 176 -1.86 -8.99 21.02
C ILE A 176 -1.18 -10.11 20.24
N ASP A 177 -1.66 -11.35 20.42
CA ASP A 177 -1.23 -12.50 19.62
C ASP A 177 -1.76 -12.39 18.20
N ASN A 178 -0.86 -12.23 17.25
CA ASN A 178 -1.21 -12.12 15.83
C ASN A 178 -0.99 -13.47 15.11
N THR A 179 -2.01 -13.93 14.38
CA THR A 179 -1.93 -15.13 13.55
C THR A 179 -2.41 -14.82 12.14
N PHE A 180 -1.58 -15.17 11.16
CA PHE A 180 -1.88 -14.94 9.75
C PHE A 180 -2.18 -16.27 9.06
N PHE A 181 -3.28 -16.35 8.32
CA PHE A 181 -3.68 -17.48 7.51
C PHE A 181 -3.69 -17.05 6.04
N ILE A 182 -2.98 -17.79 5.21
CA ILE A 182 -2.94 -17.51 3.77
C ILE A 182 -3.71 -18.63 3.06
N GLU A 183 -4.79 -18.27 2.38
CA GLU A 183 -5.59 -19.17 1.56
C GLU A 183 -5.23 -18.98 0.09
N PRO A 184 -5.12 -20.06 -0.71
CA PRO A 184 -4.79 -19.93 -2.12
C PRO A 184 -5.92 -19.24 -2.90
N GLY A 185 -5.55 -18.34 -3.82
CA GLY A 185 -6.49 -17.61 -4.68
C GLY A 185 -5.79 -16.61 -5.60
N ASP A 186 -6.57 -15.96 -6.44
CA ASP A 186 -6.05 -15.07 -7.50
C ASP A 186 -5.87 -13.60 -7.03
N ASP A 187 -6.58 -13.17 -5.98
CA ASP A 187 -6.51 -11.80 -5.43
C ASP A 187 -5.44 -11.74 -4.32
N THR A 188 -4.19 -11.85 -4.73
CA THR A 188 -3.03 -12.03 -3.83
C THR A 188 -2.86 -10.87 -2.85
N GLY A 189 -2.69 -11.22 -1.58
CA GLY A 189 -2.49 -10.28 -0.47
C GLY A 189 -3.77 -9.69 0.10
N ALA A 190 -4.92 -9.85 -0.56
CA ALA A 190 -6.17 -9.26 -0.12
C ALA A 190 -6.70 -9.91 1.19
N ILE A 191 -6.98 -9.10 2.19
CA ILE A 191 -7.62 -9.57 3.42
C ILE A 191 -9.05 -10.03 3.14
N MET A 192 -9.39 -11.23 3.60
CA MET A 192 -10.74 -11.80 3.50
C MET A 192 -11.50 -11.73 4.81
N GLN A 193 -10.79 -11.95 5.92
CA GLN A 193 -11.40 -11.97 7.24
C GLN A 193 -10.41 -11.50 8.29
N VAL A 194 -10.93 -10.77 9.27
CA VAL A 194 -10.23 -10.41 10.50
C VAL A 194 -11.11 -10.85 11.67
N LYS A 195 -10.54 -11.66 12.57
CA LYS A 195 -11.17 -12.04 13.83
C LYS A 195 -10.42 -11.38 14.97
N ILE A 196 -11.12 -10.57 15.74
CA ILE A 196 -10.61 -9.89 16.92
C ILE A 196 -11.16 -10.60 18.15
N GLY A 197 -10.29 -11.28 18.88
CA GLY A 197 -10.66 -11.98 20.12
C GLY A 197 -10.31 -11.14 21.34
N PHE A 198 -11.24 -11.11 22.29
CA PHE A 198 -11.15 -10.34 23.53
C PHE A 198 -11.06 -11.26 24.74
N SER A 199 -10.60 -10.73 25.88
CA SER A 199 -10.66 -11.45 27.15
C SER A 199 -12.10 -11.90 27.45
N GLY A 200 -12.24 -13.11 28.05
CA GLY A 200 -13.55 -13.69 28.32
C GLY A 200 -14.27 -14.36 27.15
N GLY A 201 -13.59 -14.57 26.01
CA GLY A 201 -14.12 -15.33 24.89
C GLY A 201 -15.09 -14.58 23.97
N PHE A 202 -15.18 -13.26 24.11
CA PHE A 202 -15.92 -12.42 23.19
C PHE A 202 -15.13 -12.28 21.88
N GLU A 203 -15.81 -12.33 20.75
CA GLU A 203 -15.17 -12.26 19.42
C GLU A 203 -15.94 -11.31 18.49
N VAL A 204 -15.19 -10.60 17.67
CA VAL A 204 -15.70 -9.83 16.52
C VAL A 204 -15.08 -10.38 15.26
N VAL A 205 -15.90 -10.59 14.24
CA VAL A 205 -15.47 -11.03 12.90
C VAL A 205 -15.81 -9.96 11.90
N ILE A 206 -14.80 -9.44 11.24
CA ILE A 206 -14.91 -8.54 10.10
C ILE A 206 -14.59 -9.36 8.86
N ALA A 207 -15.48 -9.40 7.88
CA ALA A 207 -15.31 -10.25 6.70
C ALA A 207 -15.74 -9.54 5.42
N ARG A 208 -15.05 -9.86 4.33
CA ARG A 208 -15.36 -9.40 2.97
C ARG A 208 -16.47 -10.27 2.37
N ASP A 209 -17.59 -9.66 1.97
CA ASP A 209 -18.59 -10.29 1.11
C ASP A 209 -18.25 -9.97 -0.34
N VAL A 210 -17.55 -10.90 -0.99
CA VAL A 210 -17.07 -10.71 -2.38
C VAL A 210 -18.22 -10.52 -3.35
N ALA A 211 -19.34 -11.22 -3.13
CA ALA A 211 -20.49 -11.14 -4.03
C ALA A 211 -21.16 -9.75 -4.01
N LYS A 212 -21.13 -9.08 -2.87
CA LYS A 212 -21.69 -7.73 -2.70
C LYS A 212 -20.64 -6.62 -2.80
N GLY A 213 -19.34 -6.96 -2.78
CA GLY A 213 -18.25 -5.99 -2.74
C GLY A 213 -18.26 -5.12 -1.48
N ILE A 214 -18.58 -5.69 -0.33
CA ILE A 214 -18.68 -5.00 0.96
C ILE A 214 -17.91 -5.72 2.04
N VAL A 215 -17.53 -4.98 3.09
CA VAL A 215 -17.04 -5.54 4.35
C VAL A 215 -18.13 -5.47 5.40
N THR A 216 -18.34 -6.55 6.14
CA THR A 216 -19.34 -6.65 7.21
C THR A 216 -18.67 -7.01 8.51
N ALA A 217 -19.21 -6.53 9.64
CA ALA A 217 -18.77 -6.94 10.96
C ALA A 217 -19.88 -7.73 11.67
N THR A 218 -19.48 -8.82 12.33
CA THR A 218 -20.36 -9.67 13.16
C THR A 218 -19.85 -9.63 14.61
N VAL A 219 -20.72 -9.27 15.53
CA VAL A 219 -20.39 -9.12 16.95
C VAL A 219 -21.14 -10.17 17.76
N GLY A 220 -20.43 -11.02 18.53
CA GLY A 220 -21.04 -12.01 19.42
C GLY A 220 -22.01 -12.98 18.72
N GLY A 221 -21.71 -13.38 17.48
CA GLY A 221 -22.56 -14.28 16.69
C GLY A 221 -23.82 -13.65 16.09
N LYS A 222 -24.06 -12.36 16.33
CA LYS A 222 -25.13 -11.59 15.69
C LYS A 222 -24.52 -10.70 14.63
N THR A 223 -24.90 -10.91 13.38
CA THR A 223 -24.50 -10.02 12.28
C THR A 223 -25.13 -8.66 12.53
N GLN A 224 -24.34 -7.70 12.94
CA GLN A 224 -24.72 -6.30 12.91
C GLN A 224 -24.20 -5.78 11.57
N THR A 225 -25.13 -5.46 10.67
CA THR A 225 -24.78 -4.61 9.55
C THR A 225 -24.52 -3.24 10.18
N LEU A 226 -23.24 -2.92 10.40
CA LEU A 226 -22.87 -1.56 10.74
C LEU A 226 -23.29 -0.71 9.56
N ASP A 227 -23.88 0.47 9.81
CA ASP A 227 -24.21 1.44 8.77
C ASP A 227 -22.93 1.91 7.98
N CYS A 228 -21.77 1.45 8.40
CA CYS A 228 -20.50 1.62 7.73
C CYS A 228 -20.19 0.43 6.81
N VAL A 229 -20.98 0.28 5.76
CA VAL A 229 -20.67 -0.62 4.65
C VAL A 229 -19.68 0.09 3.74
N ALA A 230 -18.40 -0.15 3.95
CA ALA A 230 -17.40 0.30 2.99
C ALA A 230 -17.52 -0.55 1.72
N ARG A 231 -17.79 0.08 0.58
CA ARG A 231 -17.67 -0.57 -0.71
C ARG A 231 -16.19 -0.79 -1.00
N ILE A 232 -15.74 -2.03 -0.91
CA ILE A 232 -14.48 -2.43 -1.51
C ILE A 232 -14.73 -2.47 -3.03
N LEU A 233 -14.58 -1.32 -3.66
CA LEU A 233 -14.41 -1.27 -5.10
C LEU A 233 -13.04 -1.89 -5.36
N GLY A 234 -12.97 -2.84 -6.31
CA GLY A 234 -11.70 -3.24 -6.90
C GLY A 234 -11.05 -1.98 -7.47
N ARG A 235 -10.25 -1.31 -6.67
CA ARG A 235 -9.56 -0.09 -7.08
C ARG A 235 -8.41 -0.50 -7.97
N SER A 236 -8.37 0.04 -9.19
CA SER A 236 -7.18 -0.09 -10.03
C SER A 236 -6.02 0.63 -9.36
N THR A 237 -4.80 0.25 -9.70
CA THR A 237 -3.59 0.92 -9.22
C THR A 237 -3.65 2.43 -9.51
N GLU A 238 -4.25 2.82 -10.62
CA GLU A 238 -4.45 4.22 -11.02
C GLU A 238 -5.37 4.98 -10.08
N ASP A 239 -6.46 4.35 -9.59
CA ASP A 239 -7.38 4.95 -8.62
C ASP A 239 -6.72 5.20 -7.26
N LEU A 240 -5.68 4.43 -6.92
CA LEU A 240 -4.95 4.54 -5.65
C LEU A 240 -3.90 5.66 -5.67
N ILE A 241 -3.38 6.03 -6.84
CA ILE A 241 -2.33 7.06 -7.00
C ILE A 241 -2.89 8.48 -6.91
N VAL A 242 -4.15 8.68 -7.29
CA VAL A 242 -4.80 10.01 -7.37
C VAL A 242 -5.25 10.55 -5.99
N ARG A 243 -5.16 9.75 -4.93
CA ARG A 243 -5.49 10.15 -3.56
C ARG A 243 -4.25 10.49 -2.74
#